data_fd1493988f76c841dc8063615b66fb70
#
_entry.id   fd1493988f76c841dc8063615b66fb70
#
_cell.length_a   1.000
_cell.length_b   1.000
_cell.length_c   1.000
_cell.angle_alpha   90.00
_cell.angle_beta   90.00
_cell.angle_gamma   90.00
#
_symmetry.space_group_name_H-M   'P 1'
#
loop_
_entity.id
_entity.type
_entity.pdbx_description
1 polymer ?
#
loop_
_entity_poly.entity_id
_entity_poly.type
_entity_poly.pdbx_seq_one_letter_code
_entity_poly.pdbx_strand_id
1 'polypeptide(L)'
;MPQGFKVTSTNHTSFTVSNLDRSIAFYRDALGFEVTSKAGRDPALIESITGVAGADVDIAYVRGPGHSLELIEYKAPARRGRVRSRPCDVGFAHIAFNVDDVDAAVAASAPHGFKPIAPPVAINAGPNKGLRVVYLRDGDGVTVEFIEAA
;
A
#
# COMPACT_ATOMS: atom_id res chain seq x y z
N MET A 1 -22.13 11.55 23.26
CA MET A 1 -22.37 10.26 23.93
C MET A 1 -21.05 9.52 24.07
N PRO A 2 -20.73 9.00 25.25
CA PRO A 2 -19.55 8.17 25.40
C PRO A 2 -19.72 6.91 24.54
N GLN A 3 -18.67 6.55 23.78
CA GLN A 3 -18.63 5.31 23.03
C GLN A 3 -18.43 4.15 24.01
N GLY A 4 -19.01 3.01 23.74
CA GLY A 4 -18.81 1.78 24.52
C GLY A 4 -17.41 1.16 24.30
N PHE A 5 -16.59 1.76 23.42
CA PHE A 5 -15.21 1.36 23.12
C PHE A 5 -14.41 2.60 22.74
N LYS A 6 -13.08 2.44 22.64
CA LYS A 6 -12.22 3.45 22.03
C LYS A 6 -11.21 2.80 21.09
N VAL A 7 -10.88 3.49 20.01
CA VAL A 7 -9.73 3.14 19.17
C VAL A 7 -8.45 3.49 19.91
N THR A 8 -7.59 2.52 20.16
CA THR A 8 -6.37 2.71 20.97
C THR A 8 -5.15 3.07 20.13
N SER A 9 -5.11 2.59 18.87
CA SER A 9 -4.03 2.88 17.91
C SER A 9 -4.44 2.46 16.51
N THR A 10 -3.68 2.88 15.50
CA THR A 10 -3.74 2.30 14.16
C THR A 10 -2.78 1.12 14.09
N ASN A 11 -3.25 -0.05 13.64
CA ASN A 11 -2.42 -1.25 13.56
C ASN A 11 -1.65 -1.31 12.25
N HIS A 12 -2.36 -1.40 11.12
CA HIS A 12 -1.75 -1.49 9.80
C HIS A 12 -2.73 -1.09 8.70
N THR A 13 -2.19 -0.85 7.52
CA THR A 13 -2.94 -0.79 6.26
C THR A 13 -2.59 -2.03 5.45
N SER A 14 -3.56 -2.64 4.79
CA SER A 14 -3.37 -3.89 4.04
C SER A 14 -3.63 -3.70 2.56
N PHE A 15 -2.79 -4.35 1.75
CA PHE A 15 -2.99 -4.47 0.31
C PHE A 15 -2.98 -5.94 -0.10
N THR A 16 -3.99 -6.35 -0.87
CA THR A 16 -3.96 -7.62 -1.58
C THR A 16 -3.19 -7.44 -2.88
N VAL A 17 -2.18 -8.26 -3.08
CA VAL A 17 -1.22 -8.15 -4.18
C VAL A 17 -1.17 -9.44 -5.00
N SER A 18 -0.78 -9.34 -6.27
CA SER A 18 -0.69 -10.50 -7.15
C SER A 18 0.63 -11.28 -6.99
N ASN A 19 1.66 -10.65 -6.44
CA ASN A 19 2.96 -11.26 -6.23
C ASN A 19 3.61 -10.67 -4.97
N LEU A 20 3.64 -11.47 -3.91
CA LEU A 20 4.10 -11.02 -2.60
C LEU A 20 5.58 -10.62 -2.61
N ASP A 21 6.43 -11.42 -3.26
CA ASP A 21 7.87 -11.15 -3.30
C ASP A 21 8.20 -9.85 -4.04
N ARG A 22 7.50 -9.57 -5.15
CA ARG A 22 7.63 -8.30 -5.87
C ARG A 22 7.21 -7.12 -5.01
N SER A 23 6.10 -7.24 -4.30
CA SER A 23 5.61 -6.18 -3.42
C SER A 23 6.55 -5.94 -2.25
N ILE A 24 7.04 -7.01 -1.62
CA ILE A 24 8.05 -6.90 -0.57
C ILE A 24 9.29 -6.16 -1.08
N ALA A 25 9.78 -6.52 -2.28
CA ALA A 25 10.95 -5.89 -2.87
C ALA A 25 10.77 -4.37 -3.05
N PHE A 26 9.58 -3.93 -3.46
CA PHE A 26 9.31 -2.49 -3.55
C PHE A 26 9.48 -1.78 -2.21
N TYR A 27 8.78 -2.25 -1.18
CA TYR A 27 8.83 -1.58 0.12
C TYR A 27 10.20 -1.69 0.79
N ARG A 28 10.85 -2.84 0.68
CA ARG A 28 12.17 -3.09 1.26
C ARG A 28 13.29 -2.37 0.51
N ASP A 29 13.37 -2.59 -0.81
CA ASP A 29 14.54 -2.21 -1.60
C ASP A 29 14.43 -0.78 -2.14
N ALA A 30 13.24 -0.33 -2.52
CA ALA A 30 13.03 1.04 -2.98
C ALA A 30 12.78 2.02 -1.83
N LEU A 31 11.98 1.62 -0.83
CA LEU A 31 11.54 2.53 0.26
C LEU A 31 12.30 2.31 1.58
N GLY A 32 13.13 1.27 1.69
CA GLY A 32 13.92 1.00 2.90
C GLY A 32 13.12 0.47 4.09
N PHE A 33 11.94 -0.12 3.84
CA PHE A 33 11.14 -0.70 4.92
C PHE A 33 11.73 -2.03 5.40
N GLU A 34 11.47 -2.34 6.66
CA GLU A 34 11.86 -3.61 7.27
C GLU A 34 10.78 -4.68 7.08
N VAL A 35 11.16 -5.86 6.60
CA VAL A 35 10.27 -7.02 6.57
C VAL A 35 10.25 -7.63 7.96
N THR A 36 9.14 -7.51 8.68
CA THR A 36 9.02 -7.98 10.06
C THR A 36 8.51 -9.41 10.15
N SER A 37 7.75 -9.88 9.15
CA SER A 37 7.31 -11.27 9.04
C SER A 37 6.90 -11.61 7.61
N LYS A 38 6.99 -12.89 7.29
CA LYS A 38 6.45 -13.48 6.07
C LYS A 38 6.08 -14.93 6.37
N ALA A 39 4.81 -15.29 6.24
CA ALA A 39 4.34 -16.65 6.48
C ALA A 39 2.95 -16.88 5.88
N GLY A 40 2.62 -18.14 5.63
CA GLY A 40 1.25 -18.57 5.38
C GLY A 40 0.39 -18.43 6.63
N ARG A 41 -0.90 -18.63 6.44
CA ARG A 41 -1.90 -18.65 7.53
C ARG A 41 -2.74 -19.91 7.41
N ASP A 42 -3.32 -20.32 8.53
CA ASP A 42 -4.31 -21.39 8.53
C ASP A 42 -5.50 -21.01 7.65
N PRO A 43 -5.82 -21.79 6.58
CA PRO A 43 -6.90 -21.45 5.66
C PRO A 43 -8.25 -21.29 6.34
N ALA A 44 -8.58 -22.14 7.32
CA ALA A 44 -9.85 -22.05 8.04
C ALA A 44 -9.96 -20.74 8.83
N LEU A 45 -8.86 -20.29 9.43
CA LEU A 45 -8.81 -19.01 10.12
C LEU A 45 -8.99 -17.84 9.15
N ILE A 46 -8.32 -17.87 8.02
CA ILE A 46 -8.43 -16.80 7.01
C ILE A 46 -9.84 -16.73 6.43
N GLU A 47 -10.46 -17.86 6.13
CA GLU A 47 -11.85 -17.89 5.69
C GLU A 47 -12.78 -17.26 6.75
N SER A 48 -12.57 -17.58 8.01
CA SER A 48 -13.37 -17.01 9.11
C SER A 48 -13.21 -15.51 9.26
N ILE A 49 -11.99 -14.99 9.04
CA ILE A 49 -11.70 -13.56 9.15
C ILE A 49 -12.21 -12.79 7.93
N THR A 50 -11.94 -13.27 6.73
CA THR A 50 -12.16 -12.54 5.48
C THR A 50 -13.52 -12.81 4.85
N GLY A 51 -14.18 -13.91 5.21
CA GLY A 51 -15.40 -14.38 4.57
C GLY A 51 -15.17 -14.94 3.16
N VAL A 52 -13.92 -15.14 2.75
CA VAL A 52 -13.58 -15.67 1.44
C VAL A 52 -13.48 -17.18 1.52
N ALA A 53 -14.46 -17.88 0.93
CA ALA A 53 -14.49 -19.34 0.93
C ALA A 53 -13.27 -19.92 0.20
N GLY A 54 -12.62 -20.91 0.84
CA GLY A 54 -11.45 -21.57 0.30
C GLY A 54 -10.18 -20.70 0.27
N ALA A 55 -10.14 -19.61 1.01
CA ALA A 55 -8.99 -18.72 1.05
C ALA A 55 -7.72 -19.45 1.53
N ASP A 56 -6.64 -19.27 0.80
CA ASP A 56 -5.30 -19.68 1.18
C ASP A 56 -4.34 -18.52 0.84
N VAL A 57 -3.59 -18.04 1.82
CA VAL A 57 -2.81 -16.81 1.69
C VAL A 57 -1.39 -16.97 2.22
N ASP A 58 -0.49 -16.19 1.64
CA ASP A 58 0.77 -15.79 2.27
C ASP A 58 0.71 -14.32 2.63
N ILE A 59 1.18 -13.98 3.82
CA ILE A 59 1.14 -12.62 4.35
C ILE A 59 2.54 -12.19 4.74
N ALA A 60 2.89 -10.96 4.39
CA ALA A 60 4.07 -10.28 4.90
C ALA A 60 3.68 -8.97 5.57
N TYR A 61 4.41 -8.64 6.63
CA TYR A 61 4.36 -7.30 7.22
C TYR A 61 5.65 -6.57 6.90
N VAL A 62 5.52 -5.34 6.44
CA VAL A 62 6.64 -4.43 6.22
C VAL A 62 6.43 -3.17 7.06
N ARG A 63 7.46 -2.77 7.79
CA ARG A 63 7.41 -1.62 8.70
C ARG A 63 8.24 -0.48 8.13
N GLY A 64 7.57 0.65 7.90
CA GLY A 64 8.19 1.92 7.59
C GLY A 64 8.14 2.87 8.79
N PRO A 65 8.58 4.13 8.61
CA PRO A 65 8.46 5.14 9.65
C PRO A 65 6.99 5.36 10.05
N GLY A 66 6.68 5.10 11.32
CA GLY A 66 5.38 5.39 11.92
C GLY A 66 4.23 4.50 11.52
N HIS A 67 4.42 3.50 10.65
CA HIS A 67 3.32 2.65 10.20
C HIS A 67 3.79 1.31 9.65
N SER A 68 2.93 0.31 9.76
CA SER A 68 3.14 -1.02 9.17
C SER A 68 2.14 -1.28 8.06
N LEU A 69 2.59 -1.97 7.03
CA LEU A 69 1.73 -2.46 5.95
C LEU A 69 1.66 -3.98 6.02
N GLU A 70 0.47 -4.51 5.76
CA GLU A 70 0.24 -5.92 5.55
C GLU A 70 0.08 -6.16 4.05
N LEU A 71 0.87 -7.07 3.51
CA LEU A 71 0.80 -7.47 2.10
C LEU A 71 0.26 -8.90 2.06
N ILE A 72 -0.82 -9.12 1.31
CA ILE A 72 -1.49 -10.41 1.24
C ILE A 72 -1.51 -10.89 -0.20
N GLU A 73 -0.96 -12.06 -0.45
CA GLU A 73 -1.13 -12.79 -1.69
C GLU A 73 -2.06 -13.97 -1.48
N TYR A 74 -3.19 -13.99 -2.20
CA TYR A 74 -4.09 -15.12 -2.21
C TYR A 74 -3.60 -16.17 -3.20
N LYS A 75 -3.39 -17.39 -2.74
CA LYS A 75 -3.11 -18.55 -3.57
C LYS A 75 -4.39 -19.25 -4.02
N ALA A 76 -5.45 -19.12 -3.22
CA ALA A 76 -6.80 -19.60 -3.50
C ALA A 76 -7.82 -18.61 -2.89
N PRO A 77 -9.04 -18.50 -3.43
CA PRO A 77 -9.56 -19.23 -4.59
C PRO A 77 -8.88 -18.80 -5.89
N ALA A 78 -8.89 -19.69 -6.89
CA ALA A 78 -8.24 -19.41 -8.19
C ALA A 78 -8.93 -18.26 -8.93
N ARG A 79 -10.25 -18.14 -8.80
CA ARG A 79 -11.03 -17.10 -9.45
C ARG A 79 -11.10 -15.85 -8.57
N ARG A 80 -10.29 -14.86 -8.92
CA ARG A 80 -10.22 -13.56 -8.23
C ARG A 80 -10.27 -12.42 -9.22
N GLY A 81 -10.96 -11.34 -8.84
CA GLY A 81 -10.98 -10.09 -9.59
C GLY A 81 -9.77 -9.21 -9.29
N ARG A 82 -9.70 -8.08 -9.99
CA ARG A 82 -8.75 -7.00 -9.73
C ARG A 82 -9.53 -5.71 -9.46
N VAL A 83 -9.13 -5.00 -8.43
CA VAL A 83 -9.63 -3.65 -8.16
C VAL A 83 -8.86 -2.69 -9.07
N ARG A 84 -9.56 -2.08 -10.02
CA ARG A 84 -8.97 -1.13 -10.99
C ARG A 84 -9.74 0.19 -10.94
N SER A 85 -9.70 0.85 -9.79
CA SER A 85 -10.38 2.12 -9.62
C SER A 85 -9.46 3.30 -9.95
N ARG A 86 -10.08 4.36 -10.47
CA ARG A 86 -9.44 5.65 -10.64
C ARG A 86 -9.43 6.38 -9.29
N PRO A 87 -8.57 7.39 -9.07
CA PRO A 87 -8.59 8.15 -7.82
C PRO A 87 -9.94 8.79 -7.47
N CYS A 88 -10.81 9.02 -8.46
CA CYS A 88 -12.15 9.59 -8.27
C CYS A 88 -13.25 8.55 -8.01
N ASP A 89 -12.97 7.27 -8.15
CA ASP A 89 -13.98 6.24 -7.96
C ASP A 89 -14.22 6.01 -6.48
N VAL A 90 -15.49 5.98 -6.07
CA VAL A 90 -15.87 5.79 -4.67
C VAL A 90 -15.33 4.46 -4.16
N GLY A 91 -14.66 4.48 -3.01
CA GLY A 91 -13.97 3.33 -2.44
C GLY A 91 -12.48 3.25 -2.79
N PHE A 92 -11.98 4.09 -3.70
CA PHE A 92 -10.54 4.19 -3.96
C PHE A 92 -9.79 4.57 -2.69
N ALA A 93 -8.65 3.93 -2.48
CA ALA A 93 -7.74 4.21 -1.37
C ALA A 93 -6.30 4.25 -1.86
N HIS A 94 -5.50 5.09 -1.24
CA HIS A 94 -4.06 5.16 -1.44
C HIS A 94 -3.37 5.40 -0.11
N ILE A 95 -2.06 5.19 -0.06
CA ILE A 95 -1.23 5.53 1.09
C ILE A 95 -0.20 6.58 0.67
N ALA A 96 0.05 7.55 1.55
CA ALA A 96 1.00 8.62 1.30
C ALA A 96 2.22 8.50 2.20
N PHE A 97 3.39 8.74 1.64
CA PHE A 97 4.68 8.78 2.34
C PHE A 97 5.34 10.13 2.12
N ASN A 98 5.84 10.71 3.19
CA ASN A 98 6.72 11.87 3.09
C ASN A 98 8.12 11.40 2.65
N VAL A 99 8.67 12.06 1.67
CA VAL A 99 10.01 11.79 1.14
C VAL A 99 10.83 13.08 1.08
N ASP A 100 12.12 12.96 1.06
CA ASP A 100 13.03 14.11 0.94
C ASP A 100 13.33 14.48 -0.51
N ASP A 101 13.11 13.57 -1.46
CA ASP A 101 13.34 13.79 -2.89
C ASP A 101 12.33 12.96 -3.69
N VAL A 102 11.33 13.65 -4.25
CA VAL A 102 10.25 12.98 -5.00
C VAL A 102 10.75 12.39 -6.32
N ASP A 103 11.72 13.02 -6.98
CA ASP A 103 12.25 12.52 -8.26
C ASP A 103 13.09 11.25 -8.04
N ALA A 104 13.89 11.21 -6.99
CA ALA A 104 14.62 10.02 -6.59
C ALA A 104 13.68 8.88 -6.17
N ALA A 105 12.61 9.17 -5.43
CA ALA A 105 11.62 8.20 -5.03
C ALA A 105 10.89 7.59 -6.25
N VAL A 106 10.53 8.41 -7.22
CA VAL A 106 9.93 7.94 -8.49
C VAL A 106 10.90 7.03 -9.24
N ALA A 107 12.17 7.43 -9.37
CA ALA A 107 13.19 6.64 -10.05
C ALA A 107 13.43 5.29 -9.37
N ALA A 108 13.49 5.26 -8.04
CA ALA A 108 13.66 4.03 -7.26
C ALA A 108 12.46 3.09 -7.38
N SER A 109 11.27 3.61 -7.58
CA SER A 109 10.02 2.85 -7.66
C SER A 109 9.83 2.17 -9.02
N ALA A 110 10.36 2.73 -10.09
CA ALA A 110 10.15 2.28 -11.47
C ALA A 110 10.56 0.81 -11.71
N PRO A 111 11.72 0.30 -11.22
CA PRO A 111 12.10 -1.09 -11.39
C PRO A 111 11.13 -2.08 -10.74
N HIS A 112 10.33 -1.63 -9.78
CA HIS A 112 9.35 -2.44 -9.05
C HIS A 112 7.94 -2.34 -9.63
N GLY A 113 7.77 -1.67 -10.77
CA GLY A 113 6.51 -1.57 -11.49
C GLY A 113 5.60 -0.44 -11.02
N PHE A 114 6.05 0.42 -10.10
CA PHE A 114 5.31 1.62 -9.70
C PHE A 114 5.68 2.79 -10.61
N LYS A 115 4.68 3.29 -11.32
CA LYS A 115 4.86 4.38 -12.30
C LYS A 115 3.95 5.55 -11.96
N PRO A 116 4.41 6.80 -12.18
CA PRO A 116 3.56 7.96 -12.00
C PRO A 116 2.29 7.89 -12.84
N ILE A 117 1.14 8.23 -12.23
CA ILE A 117 -0.12 8.43 -12.94
C ILE A 117 -0.05 9.73 -13.75
N ALA A 118 0.60 10.73 -13.16
CA ALA A 118 0.89 12.02 -13.79
C ALA A 118 2.25 12.51 -13.23
N PRO A 119 2.93 13.43 -13.92
CA PRO A 119 4.21 13.96 -13.43
C PRO A 119 4.07 14.60 -12.04
N PRO A 120 5.15 14.65 -11.24
CA PRO A 120 5.15 15.40 -9.98
C PRO A 120 4.71 16.85 -10.16
N VAL A 121 3.89 17.33 -9.23
CA VAL A 121 3.30 18.67 -9.29
C VAL A 121 3.64 19.44 -8.01
N ALA A 122 4.09 20.69 -8.19
CA ALA A 122 4.21 21.61 -7.08
C ALA A 122 2.83 22.19 -6.72
N ILE A 123 2.47 22.11 -5.45
CA ILE A 123 1.22 22.69 -4.95
C ILE A 123 1.45 24.18 -4.70
N ASN A 124 0.66 25.03 -5.35
CA ASN A 124 0.84 26.48 -5.35
C ASN A 124 -0.17 27.26 -4.51
N ALA A 125 -1.12 26.57 -3.89
CA ALA A 125 -2.16 27.16 -3.07
C ALA A 125 -2.65 26.21 -1.97
N GLY A 126 -3.31 26.76 -0.95
CA GLY A 126 -3.92 26.00 0.14
C GLY A 126 -2.92 25.55 1.21
N PRO A 127 -3.37 24.64 2.12
CA PRO A 127 -2.58 24.24 3.29
C PRO A 127 -1.26 23.51 2.90
N ASN A 128 -1.22 22.87 1.73
CA ASN A 128 -0.06 22.10 1.25
C ASN A 128 0.81 22.91 0.27
N LYS A 129 0.65 24.22 0.22
CA LYS A 129 1.47 25.08 -0.65
C LYS A 129 2.95 24.89 -0.37
N GLY A 130 3.72 24.71 -1.44
CA GLY A 130 5.16 24.47 -1.38
C GLY A 130 5.56 23.00 -1.38
N LEU A 131 4.62 22.07 -1.23
CA LEU A 131 4.89 20.64 -1.36
C LEU A 131 4.92 20.24 -2.84
N ARG A 132 5.70 19.21 -3.15
CA ARG A 132 5.62 18.49 -4.44
C ARG A 132 5.01 17.12 -4.20
N VAL A 133 4.07 16.73 -5.04
CA VAL A 133 3.33 15.48 -4.87
C VAL A 133 3.25 14.69 -6.17
N VAL A 134 3.19 13.36 -6.03
CA VAL A 134 3.00 12.46 -7.16
C VAL A 134 2.28 11.21 -6.70
N TYR A 135 1.34 10.72 -7.52
CA TYR A 135 0.74 9.39 -7.36
C TYR A 135 1.45 8.40 -8.27
N LEU A 136 1.82 7.25 -7.71
CA LEU A 136 2.34 6.12 -8.47
C LEU A 136 1.40 4.93 -8.32
N ARG A 137 1.32 4.13 -9.35
CA ARG A 137 0.49 2.91 -9.37
C ARG A 137 1.27 1.75 -9.95
N ASP A 138 1.09 0.57 -9.36
CA ASP A 138 1.62 -0.68 -9.90
C ASP A 138 0.61 -1.40 -10.81
N GLY A 139 1.00 -2.57 -11.33
CA GLY A 139 0.15 -3.39 -12.19
C GLY A 139 -1.07 -3.97 -11.49
N ASP A 140 -1.09 -4.01 -10.16
CA ASP A 140 -2.24 -4.47 -9.35
C ASP A 140 -3.25 -3.35 -9.08
N GLY A 141 -2.89 -2.10 -9.37
CA GLY A 141 -3.70 -0.94 -9.05
C GLY A 141 -3.43 -0.37 -7.66
N VAL A 142 -2.48 -0.93 -6.92
CA VAL A 142 -2.02 -0.34 -5.66
C VAL A 142 -1.43 1.03 -5.93
N THR A 143 -1.90 2.03 -5.20
CA THR A 143 -1.53 3.42 -5.42
C THR A 143 -0.84 3.98 -4.18
N VAL A 144 0.33 4.57 -4.39
CA VAL A 144 1.09 5.29 -3.37
C VAL A 144 1.24 6.74 -3.79
N GLU A 145 1.29 7.64 -2.81
CA GLU A 145 1.59 9.04 -3.00
C GLU A 145 2.91 9.38 -2.33
N PHE A 146 3.78 10.09 -3.03
CA PHE A 146 4.95 10.70 -2.41
C PHE A 146 4.74 12.19 -2.26
N ILE A 147 5.09 12.71 -1.09
CA ILE A 147 4.96 14.10 -0.72
C ILE A 147 6.33 14.60 -0.28
N GLU A 148 6.88 15.57 -1.03
CA GLU A 148 8.16 16.21 -0.71
C GLU A 148 7.88 17.60 -0.16
N ALA A 149 8.36 17.88 1.04
CA ALA A 149 8.34 19.22 1.60
C ALA A 149 9.34 20.12 0.85
N ALA A 150 8.94 21.37 0.67
CA ALA A 150 9.82 22.36 0.06
C ALA A 150 11.05 22.66 0.94
#